data_75dd46e3c0fa2cddda9db449f4f62c79
#
_entry.id   75dd46e3c0fa2cddda9db449f4f62c79
#
_cell.length_a   1.000
_cell.length_b   1.000
_cell.length_c   1.000
_cell.angle_alpha   90.00
_cell.angle_beta   90.00
_cell.angle_gamma   90.00
#
_symmetry.space_group_name_H-M   'P 1'
#
loop_
_entity.id
_entity.type
_entity.pdbx_description
1 polymer ?
#
loop_
_entity_poly.entity_id
_entity_poly.type
_entity_poly.pdbx_seq_one_letter_code
_entity_poly.pdbx_strand_id
1 'polypeptide(L)'
;MSTTVIGPYEDDDPTEACSTIHHEVIGTTTCLSGGEDVPLAPLTTLKVGGPARHLVIATTHDELLATVRDCDRRGEPCLVLGGGSNVLVGDNGFDGTVVRVATSGLSAEVSSCGGALVTVAAGQVWDDFVVHAIEQEWIGPEFLSGIPGLVGSTPIQNVGAYGVEVGEFIARVRTWDRVDDTQRTFTADQCDFGYRSSRFKAEPDRYVVLDVTMQFNLGTRSLPVRYAELARRLGVEPGERVDTSQVRETVLAVRAGKGMVLNPNDHDTWSAGSFFTN
;
A
#
# COMPACT_ATOMS: atom_id res chain seq x y z
N MET A 1 -10.92 -2.94 -20.07
CA MET A 1 -11.85 -4.09 -20.15
C MET A 1 -11.49 -5.00 -18.99
N SER A 2 -12.35 -5.04 -17.98
CA SER A 2 -12.18 -5.87 -16.80
C SER A 2 -12.48 -7.31 -17.15
N THR A 3 -11.55 -8.22 -16.94
CA THR A 3 -11.80 -9.66 -17.12
C THR A 3 -12.01 -10.24 -15.74
N THR A 4 -13.26 -10.36 -15.34
CA THR A 4 -13.67 -11.10 -14.14
C THR A 4 -13.63 -12.59 -14.51
N VAL A 5 -12.79 -13.36 -13.84
CA VAL A 5 -12.83 -14.82 -13.92
C VAL A 5 -13.56 -15.31 -12.68
N ILE A 6 -14.84 -15.60 -12.82
CA ILE A 6 -15.66 -16.29 -11.81
C ILE A 6 -15.70 -17.75 -12.21
N GLY A 7 -15.14 -18.63 -11.40
CA GLY A 7 -15.36 -20.07 -11.47
C GLY A 7 -16.19 -20.52 -10.27
N PRO A 8 -17.34 -21.20 -10.45
CA PRO A 8 -18.13 -21.68 -9.34
C PRO A 8 -17.53 -22.99 -8.81
N TYR A 9 -17.32 -23.06 -7.51
CA TYR A 9 -17.30 -24.32 -6.78
C TYR A 9 -18.60 -24.40 -5.98
N GLU A 10 -19.49 -25.26 -6.42
CA GLU A 10 -20.67 -25.67 -5.65
C GLU A 10 -20.26 -26.86 -4.79
N ASP A 11 -20.28 -26.69 -3.47
CA ASP A 11 -20.46 -27.74 -2.50
C ASP A 11 -21.41 -27.24 -1.41
N ASP A 12 -22.64 -27.73 -1.50
CA ASP A 12 -23.72 -27.47 -0.55
C ASP A 12 -23.51 -28.23 0.76
N ASP A 13 -22.81 -27.63 1.73
CA ASP A 13 -22.89 -28.03 3.14
C ASP A 13 -23.50 -26.85 3.94
N PRO A 14 -24.69 -27.02 4.53
CA PRO A 14 -25.41 -25.93 5.21
C PRO A 14 -24.77 -25.48 6.53
N THR A 15 -23.63 -26.02 6.94
CA THR A 15 -22.89 -25.60 8.15
C THR A 15 -21.69 -24.69 7.87
N GLU A 16 -21.29 -24.46 6.61
CA GLU A 16 -20.14 -23.61 6.24
C GLU A 16 -20.51 -22.22 5.70
N ALA A 17 -21.74 -21.79 5.79
CA ALA A 17 -22.29 -20.62 5.10
C ALA A 17 -21.89 -19.25 5.67
N CYS A 18 -20.72 -19.05 6.29
CA CYS A 18 -20.39 -17.75 6.90
C CYS A 18 -19.22 -17.01 6.27
N SER A 19 -18.43 -17.60 5.39
CA SER A 19 -17.31 -16.93 4.73
C SER A 19 -17.22 -17.24 3.23
N THR A 20 -16.94 -16.21 2.45
CA THR A 20 -16.66 -16.34 1.01
C THR A 20 -15.22 -15.87 0.75
N ILE A 21 -14.45 -16.66 -0.01
CA ILE A 21 -13.10 -16.27 -0.42
C ILE A 21 -13.19 -15.69 -1.84
N HIS A 22 -12.74 -14.44 -1.98
CA HIS A 22 -12.63 -13.76 -3.26
C HIS A 22 -11.17 -13.57 -3.63
N HIS A 23 -10.83 -13.86 -4.90
CA HIS A 23 -9.52 -13.52 -5.48
C HIS A 23 -9.74 -12.53 -6.60
N GLU A 24 -9.06 -11.40 -6.54
CA GLU A 24 -9.29 -10.30 -7.46
C GLU A 24 -8.01 -9.55 -7.84
N VAL A 25 -7.95 -9.05 -9.08
CA VAL A 25 -6.93 -8.11 -9.54
C VAL A 25 -7.62 -6.76 -9.71
N ILE A 26 -7.16 -5.76 -8.96
CA ILE A 26 -7.72 -4.42 -8.97
C ILE A 26 -6.73 -3.39 -9.54
N GLY A 27 -7.27 -2.33 -10.14
CA GLY A 27 -6.50 -1.23 -10.71
C GLY A 27 -5.89 -1.51 -12.09
N THR A 28 -5.16 -0.52 -12.59
CA THR A 28 -4.50 -0.55 -13.88
C THR A 28 -3.02 -0.90 -13.74
N THR A 29 -2.56 -1.93 -14.45
CA THR A 29 -1.15 -2.25 -14.53
C THR A 29 -0.47 -1.28 -15.50
N THR A 30 0.47 -0.47 -15.01
CA THR A 30 1.32 0.35 -15.87
C THR A 30 2.39 -0.54 -16.49
N CYS A 31 2.49 -0.54 -17.82
CA CYS A 31 3.59 -1.21 -18.52
C CYS A 31 4.89 -0.46 -18.25
N LEU A 32 5.72 -0.99 -17.37
CA LEU A 32 7.09 -0.54 -17.13
C LEU A 32 8.06 -1.53 -17.77
N SER A 33 9.17 -1.03 -18.31
CA SER A 33 10.23 -1.86 -18.85
C SER A 33 11.46 -1.77 -17.94
N GLY A 34 12.02 -2.92 -17.58
CA GLY A 34 13.33 -3.01 -16.96
C GLY A 34 14.46 -2.77 -17.97
N GLY A 35 15.71 -2.63 -17.48
CA GLY A 35 16.87 -2.42 -18.35
C GLY A 35 18.10 -1.92 -17.61
N GLU A 36 19.10 -1.51 -18.38
CA GLU A 36 20.33 -0.87 -17.89
C GLU A 36 20.23 0.65 -18.02
N ASP A 37 20.86 1.37 -17.10
CA ASP A 37 20.94 2.83 -17.07
C ASP A 37 19.56 3.54 -17.16
N VAL A 38 18.56 2.95 -16.49
CA VAL A 38 17.18 3.45 -16.55
C VAL A 38 16.98 4.62 -15.60
N PRO A 39 16.50 5.80 -16.07
CA PRO A 39 16.20 6.94 -15.20
C PRO A 39 15.17 6.59 -14.12
N LEU A 40 15.47 6.92 -12.86
CA LEU A 40 14.57 6.69 -11.72
C LEU A 40 13.56 7.84 -11.49
N ALA A 41 13.82 9.03 -12.03
CA ALA A 41 12.93 10.17 -11.91
C ALA A 41 11.46 9.86 -12.26
N PRO A 42 11.12 9.15 -13.36
CA PRO A 42 9.73 8.79 -13.67
C PRO A 42 9.08 7.87 -12.64
N LEU A 43 9.89 7.13 -11.85
CA LEU A 43 9.44 6.16 -10.85
C LEU A 43 9.28 6.76 -9.45
N THR A 44 9.55 8.06 -9.28
CA THR A 44 9.38 8.79 -8.03
C THR A 44 8.26 9.81 -8.13
N THR A 45 7.61 10.14 -7.02
CA THR A 45 6.60 11.21 -6.99
C THR A 45 7.22 12.60 -7.09
N LEU A 46 8.48 12.76 -6.67
CA LEU A 46 9.25 14.01 -6.83
C LEU A 46 9.69 14.26 -8.27
N LYS A 47 9.65 13.24 -9.14
CA LYS A 47 10.09 13.33 -10.54
C LYS A 47 11.54 13.77 -10.71
N VAL A 48 12.39 13.47 -9.73
CA VAL A 48 13.83 13.68 -9.74
C VAL A 48 14.57 12.36 -9.46
N GLY A 49 15.82 12.26 -9.93
CA GLY A 49 16.71 11.12 -9.70
C GLY A 49 17.42 10.68 -10.96
N GLY A 50 18.70 10.37 -10.83
CA GLY A 50 19.55 9.78 -11.87
C GLY A 50 19.18 8.32 -12.17
N PRO A 51 19.98 7.63 -13.00
CA PRO A 51 19.67 6.28 -13.46
C PRO A 51 19.95 5.21 -12.39
N ALA A 52 19.22 4.09 -12.49
CA ALA A 52 19.65 2.81 -11.90
C ALA A 52 20.60 2.11 -12.87
N ARG A 53 21.71 1.53 -12.39
CA ARG A 53 22.56 0.68 -13.23
C ARG A 53 21.74 -0.45 -13.85
N HIS A 54 20.92 -1.11 -13.04
CA HIS A 54 19.97 -2.12 -13.49
C HIS A 54 18.59 -1.85 -12.85
N LEU A 55 17.53 -1.89 -13.67
CA LEU A 55 16.15 -1.85 -13.21
C LEU A 55 15.46 -3.17 -13.52
N VAL A 56 14.91 -3.81 -12.50
CA VAL A 56 14.06 -5.01 -12.63
C VAL A 56 12.64 -4.66 -12.18
N ILE A 57 11.65 -5.03 -12.99
CA ILE A 57 10.23 -4.90 -12.63
C ILE A 57 9.76 -6.28 -12.18
N ALA A 58 9.55 -6.46 -10.89
CA ALA A 58 9.10 -7.73 -10.32
C ALA A 58 7.58 -7.77 -10.24
N THR A 59 6.94 -8.54 -11.10
CA THR A 59 5.48 -8.71 -11.19
C THR A 59 4.98 -9.88 -10.36
N THR A 60 5.87 -10.76 -9.93
CA THR A 60 5.60 -11.90 -9.06
C THR A 60 6.50 -11.90 -7.83
N HIS A 61 6.08 -12.62 -6.77
CA HIS A 61 6.93 -12.82 -5.59
C HIS A 61 8.22 -13.56 -5.97
N ASP A 62 8.15 -14.53 -6.86
CA ASP A 62 9.32 -15.32 -7.27
C ASP A 62 10.37 -14.46 -7.99
N GLU A 63 9.94 -13.57 -8.89
CA GLU A 63 10.85 -12.60 -9.56
C GLU A 63 11.48 -11.64 -8.54
N LEU A 64 10.66 -11.11 -7.60
CA LEU A 64 11.14 -10.22 -6.55
C LEU A 64 12.21 -10.89 -5.69
N LEU A 65 11.91 -12.09 -5.18
CA LEU A 65 12.82 -12.84 -4.32
C LEU A 65 14.05 -13.33 -5.06
N ALA A 66 13.92 -13.82 -6.29
CA ALA A 66 15.05 -14.26 -7.09
C ALA A 66 16.05 -13.12 -7.31
N THR A 67 15.56 -11.92 -7.65
CA THR A 67 16.42 -10.75 -7.88
C THR A 67 17.10 -10.27 -6.60
N VAL A 68 16.34 -10.11 -5.50
CA VAL A 68 16.90 -9.66 -4.22
C VAL A 68 17.97 -10.63 -3.71
N ARG A 69 17.66 -11.94 -3.70
CA ARG A 69 18.59 -12.99 -3.26
C ARG A 69 19.85 -13.07 -4.13
N ASP A 70 19.71 -12.83 -5.43
CA ASP A 70 20.87 -12.82 -6.33
C ASP A 70 21.80 -11.64 -6.03
N CYS A 71 21.25 -10.44 -5.80
CA CYS A 71 22.03 -9.28 -5.37
C CYS A 71 22.71 -9.53 -4.02
N ASP A 72 21.99 -10.07 -3.04
CA ASP A 72 22.53 -10.36 -1.69
C ASP A 72 23.68 -11.36 -1.77
N ARG A 73 23.55 -12.44 -2.56
CA ARG A 73 24.61 -13.44 -2.76
C ARG A 73 25.86 -12.87 -3.44
N ARG A 74 25.69 -11.90 -4.35
CA ARG A 74 26.81 -11.24 -5.04
C ARG A 74 27.39 -10.07 -4.26
N GLY A 75 26.77 -9.66 -3.14
CA GLY A 75 27.14 -8.44 -2.42
C GLY A 75 26.90 -7.17 -3.25
N GLU A 76 25.97 -7.19 -4.18
CA GLU A 76 25.60 -6.06 -5.04
C GLU A 76 24.59 -5.16 -4.33
N PRO A 77 24.75 -3.81 -4.38
CA PRO A 77 23.76 -2.89 -3.86
C PRO A 77 22.38 -3.15 -4.51
N CYS A 78 21.35 -3.34 -3.66
CA CYS A 78 20.00 -3.64 -4.10
C CYS A 78 18.99 -2.74 -3.39
N LEU A 79 18.30 -1.89 -4.16
CA LEU A 79 17.22 -1.04 -3.69
C LEU A 79 15.87 -1.64 -4.07
N VAL A 80 15.05 -2.00 -3.07
CA VAL A 80 13.65 -2.39 -3.30
C VAL A 80 12.81 -1.12 -3.34
N LEU A 81 12.29 -0.79 -4.53
CA LEU A 81 11.52 0.42 -4.78
C LEU A 81 10.02 0.11 -4.82
N GLY A 82 9.26 0.71 -3.93
CA GLY A 82 7.80 0.75 -3.97
C GLY A 82 7.25 1.80 -4.94
N GLY A 83 6.24 2.56 -4.55
CA GLY A 83 5.64 3.65 -5.34
C GLY A 83 6.53 4.87 -5.58
N GLY A 84 7.73 4.92 -5.00
CA GLY A 84 8.61 6.09 -5.12
C GLY A 84 8.07 7.34 -4.43
N SER A 85 7.09 7.19 -3.52
CA SER A 85 6.38 8.29 -2.88
C SER A 85 7.06 8.85 -1.63
N ASN A 86 8.14 8.20 -1.17
CA ASN A 86 8.89 8.61 0.02
C ASN A 86 10.38 8.39 -0.18
N VAL A 87 10.90 8.69 -1.37
CA VAL A 87 12.31 8.52 -1.72
C VAL A 87 12.79 9.72 -2.51
N LEU A 88 14.01 10.15 -2.21
CA LEU A 88 14.76 11.11 -2.99
C LEU A 88 16.00 10.43 -3.54
N VAL A 89 16.09 10.36 -4.85
CA VAL A 89 17.25 9.81 -5.56
C VAL A 89 18.12 10.94 -6.07
N GLY A 90 19.43 10.88 -5.78
CA GLY A 90 20.39 11.88 -6.25
C GLY A 90 20.64 11.79 -7.76
N ASP A 91 21.26 12.82 -8.33
CA ASP A 91 21.52 12.94 -9.78
C ASP A 91 22.45 11.82 -10.31
N ASN A 92 23.33 11.30 -9.47
CA ASN A 92 24.20 10.17 -9.82
C ASN A 92 23.46 8.82 -9.91
N GLY A 93 22.18 8.80 -9.51
CA GLY A 93 21.35 7.60 -9.54
C GLY A 93 21.73 6.57 -8.46
N PHE A 94 21.51 5.30 -8.80
CA PHE A 94 21.82 4.17 -7.92
C PHE A 94 22.75 3.18 -8.62
N ASP A 95 23.96 3.04 -8.10
CA ASP A 95 25.00 2.16 -8.63
C ASP A 95 24.80 0.71 -8.19
N GLY A 96 23.73 0.09 -8.65
CA GLY A 96 23.32 -1.27 -8.31
C GLY A 96 22.02 -1.65 -8.99
N THR A 97 21.36 -2.66 -8.45
CA THR A 97 20.07 -3.14 -8.95
C THR A 97 18.92 -2.48 -8.18
N VAL A 98 18.02 -1.79 -8.89
CA VAL A 98 16.73 -1.32 -8.36
C VAL A 98 15.66 -2.35 -8.74
N VAL A 99 14.98 -2.90 -7.75
CA VAL A 99 13.86 -3.83 -7.96
C VAL A 99 12.56 -3.09 -7.69
N ARG A 100 11.82 -2.77 -8.74
CA ARG A 100 10.50 -2.16 -8.64
C ARG A 100 9.48 -3.24 -8.28
N VAL A 101 8.81 -3.11 -7.14
CA VAL A 101 7.73 -4.01 -6.74
C VAL A 101 6.49 -3.69 -7.57
N ALA A 102 6.03 -4.66 -8.37
CA ALA A 102 4.88 -4.57 -9.24
C ALA A 102 3.93 -5.78 -9.11
N THR A 103 4.02 -6.50 -8.00
CA THR A 103 3.06 -7.58 -7.68
C THR A 103 1.67 -6.99 -7.50
N SER A 104 0.62 -7.71 -7.90
CA SER A 104 -0.75 -7.21 -7.86
C SER A 104 -1.73 -8.28 -7.40
N GLY A 105 -2.92 -7.82 -7.03
CA GLY A 105 -4.02 -8.68 -6.63
C GLY A 105 -4.26 -8.71 -5.12
N LEU A 106 -5.42 -9.21 -4.76
CA LEU A 106 -5.84 -9.43 -3.38
C LEU A 106 -6.62 -10.73 -3.26
N SER A 107 -6.71 -11.24 -2.03
CA SER A 107 -7.69 -12.26 -1.62
C SER A 107 -8.41 -11.80 -0.37
N ALA A 108 -9.72 -12.01 -0.29
CA ALA A 108 -10.53 -11.61 0.84
C ALA A 108 -11.40 -12.77 1.33
N GLU A 109 -11.34 -13.00 2.64
CA GLU A 109 -12.27 -13.85 3.37
C GLU A 109 -13.29 -12.94 4.06
N VAL A 110 -14.54 -12.98 3.63
CA VAL A 110 -15.60 -12.09 4.11
C VAL A 110 -16.66 -12.89 4.84
N SER A 111 -16.99 -12.47 6.06
CA SER A 111 -18.07 -13.06 6.84
C SER A 111 -18.89 -11.98 7.55
N SER A 112 -20.18 -12.21 7.69
CA SER A 112 -21.08 -11.27 8.38
C SER A 112 -20.75 -11.07 9.86
N CYS A 113 -20.12 -12.05 10.49
CA CYS A 113 -19.74 -12.01 11.91
C CYS A 113 -18.31 -11.51 12.13
N GLY A 114 -17.40 -11.80 11.21
CA GLY A 114 -15.96 -11.53 11.35
C GLY A 114 -15.46 -10.31 10.55
N GLY A 115 -16.29 -9.73 9.69
CA GLY A 115 -15.85 -8.69 8.78
C GLY A 115 -15.08 -9.24 7.57
N ALA A 116 -14.11 -8.48 7.07
CA ALA A 116 -13.28 -8.87 5.93
C ALA A 116 -11.81 -9.00 6.35
N LEU A 117 -11.23 -10.19 6.17
CA LEU A 117 -9.80 -10.42 6.27
C LEU A 117 -9.19 -10.42 4.88
N VAL A 118 -8.42 -9.39 4.55
CA VAL A 118 -7.98 -9.10 3.18
C VAL A 118 -6.47 -9.16 3.10
N THR A 119 -5.94 -10.04 2.25
CA THR A 119 -4.50 -10.11 1.94
C THR A 119 -4.24 -9.45 0.60
N VAL A 120 -3.41 -8.43 0.58
CA VAL A 120 -3.12 -7.59 -0.60
C VAL A 120 -1.65 -7.66 -0.95
N ALA A 121 -1.34 -7.87 -2.23
CA ALA A 121 0.03 -7.89 -2.73
C ALA A 121 0.74 -6.54 -2.50
N ALA A 122 2.02 -6.60 -2.16
CA ALA A 122 2.81 -5.41 -1.82
C ALA A 122 2.87 -4.36 -2.92
N GLY A 123 2.84 -4.78 -4.19
CA GLY A 123 2.91 -3.90 -5.36
C GLY A 123 1.55 -3.30 -5.77
N GLN A 124 0.45 -3.64 -5.10
CA GLN A 124 -0.86 -3.06 -5.36
C GLN A 124 -0.85 -1.56 -5.05
N VAL A 125 -1.38 -0.74 -5.95
CA VAL A 125 -1.53 0.71 -5.72
C VAL A 125 -2.46 0.95 -4.54
N TRP A 126 -2.01 1.78 -3.59
CA TRP A 126 -2.76 2.01 -2.35
C TRP A 126 -4.13 2.64 -2.58
N ASP A 127 -4.22 3.69 -3.40
CA ASP A 127 -5.51 4.38 -3.59
C ASP A 127 -6.51 3.57 -4.41
N ASP A 128 -6.05 2.69 -5.32
CA ASP A 128 -6.91 1.72 -6.02
C ASP A 128 -7.49 0.71 -5.01
N PHE A 129 -6.68 0.26 -4.04
CA PHE A 129 -7.15 -0.59 -2.94
C PHE A 129 -8.18 0.14 -2.07
N VAL A 130 -7.98 1.44 -1.76
CA VAL A 130 -8.94 2.23 -0.98
C VAL A 130 -10.29 2.35 -1.71
N VAL A 131 -10.26 2.60 -3.03
CA VAL A 131 -11.50 2.62 -3.85
C VAL A 131 -12.22 1.29 -3.74
N HIS A 132 -11.51 0.19 -4.00
CA HIS A 132 -12.06 -1.15 -3.92
C HIS A 132 -12.64 -1.45 -2.52
N ALA A 133 -11.92 -1.09 -1.44
CA ALA A 133 -12.38 -1.28 -0.07
C ALA A 133 -13.72 -0.57 0.21
N ILE A 134 -13.90 0.65 -0.30
CA ILE A 134 -15.15 1.40 -0.16
C ILE A 134 -16.28 0.70 -0.95
N GLU A 135 -16.01 0.23 -2.17
CA GLU A 135 -16.97 -0.49 -3.01
C GLU A 135 -17.41 -1.82 -2.36
N GLN A 136 -16.51 -2.45 -1.59
CA GLN A 136 -16.80 -3.68 -0.83
C GLN A 136 -17.35 -3.41 0.58
N GLU A 137 -17.65 -2.14 0.91
CA GLU A 137 -18.14 -1.72 2.23
C GLU A 137 -17.17 -2.05 3.38
N TRP A 138 -15.84 -2.04 3.15
CA TRP A 138 -14.83 -2.19 4.18
C TRP A 138 -14.49 -0.83 4.79
N ILE A 139 -14.76 -0.70 6.11
CA ILE A 139 -14.68 0.59 6.82
C ILE A 139 -13.24 0.87 7.27
N GLY A 140 -12.80 2.11 7.06
CA GLY A 140 -11.56 2.67 7.62
C GLY A 140 -10.59 3.22 6.59
N PRO A 141 -10.30 2.54 5.47
CA PRO A 141 -9.33 3.02 4.47
C PRO A 141 -9.71 4.36 3.82
N GLU A 142 -10.97 4.75 3.84
CA GLU A 142 -11.48 6.00 3.26
C GLU A 142 -10.76 7.26 3.80
N PHE A 143 -10.29 7.22 5.07
CA PHE A 143 -9.50 8.31 5.66
C PHE A 143 -8.11 8.45 5.05
N LEU A 144 -7.60 7.39 4.44
CA LEU A 144 -6.26 7.31 3.86
C LEU A 144 -6.28 7.46 2.33
N SER A 145 -7.38 7.99 1.78
CA SER A 145 -7.59 8.25 0.35
C SER A 145 -6.56 9.21 -0.22
N GLY A 146 -6.14 8.98 -1.46
CA GLY A 146 -5.22 9.84 -2.20
C GLY A 146 -3.79 9.87 -1.66
N ILE A 147 -3.42 8.99 -0.71
CA ILE A 147 -2.04 8.81 -0.29
C ILE A 147 -1.32 8.06 -1.41
N PRO A 148 -0.26 8.62 -2.00
CA PRO A 148 0.47 7.95 -3.08
C PRO A 148 1.32 6.80 -2.54
N GLY A 149 1.55 5.81 -3.38
CA GLY A 149 2.41 4.66 -3.07
C GLY A 149 1.72 3.32 -3.21
N LEU A 150 2.33 2.29 -2.65
CA LEU A 150 1.89 0.91 -2.76
C LEU A 150 1.50 0.36 -1.39
N VAL A 151 0.65 -0.67 -1.37
CA VAL A 151 0.20 -1.35 -0.15
C VAL A 151 1.38 -1.82 0.70
N GLY A 152 2.39 -2.46 0.10
CA GLY A 152 3.58 -2.95 0.81
C GLY A 152 4.44 -1.86 1.46
N SER A 153 4.28 -0.60 1.05
CA SER A 153 4.99 0.53 1.66
C SER A 153 4.28 1.08 2.91
N THR A 154 2.98 0.77 3.08
CA THR A 154 2.18 1.36 4.16
C THR A 154 2.60 0.92 5.56
N PRO A 155 2.97 -0.36 5.84
CA PRO A 155 3.42 -0.77 7.16
C PRO A 155 4.80 -0.21 7.53
N ILE A 156 5.63 0.18 6.54
CA ILE A 156 7.03 0.57 6.81
C ILE A 156 7.09 1.78 7.75
N GLN A 157 6.27 2.80 7.51
CA GLN A 157 6.22 3.98 8.38
C GLN A 157 4.86 4.18 9.04
N ASN A 158 4.05 3.11 9.14
CA ASN A 158 2.71 3.18 9.70
C ASN A 158 1.94 4.37 9.11
N VAL A 159 1.66 4.29 7.80
CA VAL A 159 1.01 5.38 7.06
C VAL A 159 -0.27 5.81 7.75
N GLY A 160 -0.45 7.11 7.95
CA GLY A 160 -1.63 7.63 8.62
C GLY A 160 -1.99 9.05 8.20
N ALA A 161 -3.28 9.34 8.24
CA ALA A 161 -3.85 10.65 7.99
C ALA A 161 -5.21 10.79 8.70
N TYR A 162 -5.60 12.02 9.00
CA TYR A 162 -6.92 12.36 9.56
C TYR A 162 -7.32 11.58 10.82
N GLY A 163 -6.31 11.21 11.65
CA GLY A 163 -6.51 10.51 12.91
C GLY A 163 -6.69 9.00 12.78
N VAL A 164 -6.35 8.42 11.62
CA VAL A 164 -6.35 6.98 11.34
C VAL A 164 -4.98 6.57 10.84
N GLU A 165 -4.45 5.45 11.32
CA GLU A 165 -3.20 4.85 10.90
C GLU A 165 -3.44 3.45 10.33
N VAL A 166 -2.67 3.06 9.29
CA VAL A 166 -2.84 1.75 8.64
C VAL A 166 -2.62 0.58 9.61
N GLY A 167 -1.76 0.76 10.62
CA GLY A 167 -1.53 -0.23 11.66
C GLY A 167 -2.78 -0.63 12.44
N GLU A 168 -3.82 0.23 12.48
CA GLU A 168 -5.12 -0.09 13.11
C GLU A 168 -5.87 -1.22 12.37
N PHE A 169 -5.55 -1.44 11.10
CA PHE A 169 -6.19 -2.47 10.26
C PHE A 169 -5.29 -3.68 10.03
N ILE A 170 -3.95 -3.53 10.14
CA ILE A 170 -3.02 -4.61 9.82
C ILE A 170 -3.16 -5.75 10.83
N ALA A 171 -3.49 -6.94 10.33
CA ALA A 171 -3.47 -8.17 11.10
C ALA A 171 -2.09 -8.84 11.04
N ARG A 172 -1.45 -8.84 9.86
CA ARG A 172 -0.10 -9.41 9.65
C ARG A 172 0.56 -8.83 8.41
N VAL A 173 1.90 -8.89 8.39
CA VAL A 173 2.74 -8.53 7.25
C VAL A 173 3.65 -9.69 6.92
N ARG A 174 3.58 -10.21 5.69
CA ARG A 174 4.46 -11.26 5.18
C ARG A 174 5.64 -10.61 4.47
N THR A 175 6.84 -11.04 4.83
CA THR A 175 8.09 -10.46 4.36
C THR A 175 9.11 -11.51 3.97
N TRP A 176 10.12 -11.11 3.23
CA TRP A 176 11.38 -11.80 3.09
C TRP A 176 12.43 -11.13 3.98
N ASP A 177 13.07 -11.91 4.87
CA ASP A 177 14.20 -11.48 5.70
C ASP A 177 15.51 -11.73 4.92
N ARG A 178 16.13 -10.68 4.43
CA ARG A 178 17.36 -10.73 3.62
C ARG A 178 18.58 -11.22 4.43
N VAL A 179 18.57 -11.01 5.75
CA VAL A 179 19.68 -11.43 6.62
C VAL A 179 19.63 -12.94 6.86
N ASP A 180 18.44 -13.46 7.15
CA ASP A 180 18.26 -14.87 7.49
C ASP A 180 17.92 -15.74 6.27
N ASP A 181 17.80 -15.13 5.07
CA ASP A 181 17.41 -15.76 3.78
C ASP A 181 16.15 -16.63 3.93
N THR A 182 15.11 -16.08 4.59
CA THR A 182 13.88 -16.81 4.88
C THR A 182 12.64 -15.92 4.85
N GLN A 183 11.49 -16.52 4.59
CA GLN A 183 10.22 -15.82 4.70
C GLN A 183 9.80 -15.72 6.17
N ARG A 184 9.35 -14.52 6.57
CA ARG A 184 8.79 -14.25 7.90
C ARG A 184 7.44 -13.57 7.79
N THR A 185 6.54 -13.93 8.69
CA THR A 185 5.24 -13.26 8.86
C THR A 185 5.19 -12.65 10.26
N PHE A 186 4.93 -11.36 10.33
CA PHE A 186 4.80 -10.60 11.57
C PHE A 186 3.32 -10.32 11.84
N THR A 187 2.86 -10.59 13.06
CA THR A 187 1.55 -10.11 13.54
C THR A 187 1.61 -8.61 13.79
N ALA A 188 0.45 -7.95 13.96
CA ALA A 188 0.38 -6.51 14.25
C ALA A 188 1.29 -6.12 15.43
N ASP A 189 1.23 -6.85 16.55
CA ASP A 189 2.06 -6.59 17.73
C ASP A 189 3.56 -6.73 17.44
N GLN A 190 3.94 -7.66 16.58
CA GLN A 190 5.34 -7.87 16.18
C GLN A 190 5.86 -6.83 15.19
N CYS A 191 4.95 -6.12 14.50
CA CYS A 191 5.32 -5.01 13.61
C CYS A 191 5.79 -3.76 14.37
N ASP A 192 5.53 -3.68 15.67
CA ASP A 192 5.95 -2.58 16.56
C ASP A 192 5.55 -1.19 15.99
N PHE A 193 4.26 -1.08 15.64
CA PHE A 193 3.73 0.16 15.07
C PHE A 193 3.69 1.28 16.09
N GLY A 194 4.21 2.43 15.72
CA GLY A 194 4.12 3.69 16.44
C GLY A 194 3.90 4.85 15.46
N TYR A 195 3.86 6.07 15.98
CA TYR A 195 3.70 7.25 15.14
C TYR A 195 4.84 7.36 14.13
N ARG A 196 4.52 7.17 12.84
CA ARG A 196 5.49 7.14 11.72
C ARG A 196 6.64 6.15 11.95
N SER A 197 6.39 5.06 12.65
CA SER A 197 7.40 4.07 13.04
C SER A 197 6.87 2.65 12.91
N SER A 198 7.79 1.72 12.67
CA SER A 198 7.57 0.27 12.70
C SER A 198 8.91 -0.46 12.80
N ARG A 199 8.87 -1.76 13.05
CA ARG A 199 10.02 -2.67 12.94
C ARG A 199 10.72 -2.54 11.58
N PHE A 200 9.94 -2.46 10.49
CA PHE A 200 10.48 -2.40 9.13
C PHE A 200 11.26 -1.11 8.86
N LYS A 201 10.89 0.00 9.49
CA LYS A 201 11.63 1.26 9.43
C LYS A 201 12.84 1.26 10.37
N ALA A 202 12.75 0.59 11.51
CA ALA A 202 13.84 0.48 12.48
C ALA A 202 14.98 -0.42 11.98
N GLU A 203 14.68 -1.40 11.12
CA GLU A 203 15.63 -2.32 10.51
C GLU A 203 15.63 -2.12 8.98
N PRO A 204 16.15 -0.97 8.48
CA PRO A 204 16.11 -0.64 7.05
C PRO A 204 16.86 -1.70 6.25
N ASP A 205 16.39 -1.94 5.03
CA ASP A 205 16.95 -2.87 4.04
C ASP A 205 16.92 -4.37 4.43
N ARG A 206 16.46 -4.71 5.65
CA ARG A 206 16.37 -6.09 6.08
C ARG A 206 15.16 -6.82 5.53
N TYR A 207 13.98 -6.18 5.58
CA TYR A 207 12.73 -6.84 5.23
C TYR A 207 12.17 -6.33 3.90
N VAL A 208 11.86 -7.26 2.99
CA VAL A 208 11.10 -6.99 1.77
C VAL A 208 9.66 -7.42 2.00
N VAL A 209 8.73 -6.47 2.00
CA VAL A 209 7.30 -6.76 2.17
C VAL A 209 6.76 -7.45 0.91
N LEU A 210 6.10 -8.59 1.09
CA LEU A 210 5.51 -9.40 0.01
C LEU A 210 4.02 -9.16 -0.11
N ASP A 211 3.31 -9.18 1.02
CA ASP A 211 1.90 -8.82 1.12
C ASP A 211 1.54 -8.33 2.53
N VAL A 212 0.39 -7.69 2.62
CA VAL A 212 -0.17 -7.16 3.87
C VAL A 212 -1.58 -7.72 4.03
N THR A 213 -1.83 -8.37 5.18
CA THR A 213 -3.16 -8.81 5.56
C THR A 213 -3.78 -7.81 6.51
N MET A 214 -4.96 -7.33 6.16
CA MET A 214 -5.72 -6.33 6.91
C MET A 214 -7.09 -6.88 7.31
N GLN A 215 -7.60 -6.42 8.44
CA GLN A 215 -8.92 -6.77 8.95
C GLN A 215 -9.82 -5.55 8.97
N PHE A 216 -11.01 -5.66 8.37
CA PHE A 216 -11.98 -4.56 8.28
C PHE A 216 -13.35 -4.98 8.85
N ASN A 217 -14.05 -4.02 9.44
CA ASN A 217 -15.47 -4.14 9.68
C ASN A 217 -16.24 -3.82 8.40
N LEU A 218 -17.44 -4.40 8.25
CA LEU A 218 -18.32 -4.16 7.11
C LEU A 218 -19.31 -3.04 7.40
N GLY A 219 -19.62 -2.23 6.39
CA GLY A 219 -20.65 -1.22 6.42
C GLY A 219 -20.35 -0.01 5.55
N THR A 220 -21.36 0.86 5.40
CA THR A 220 -21.29 2.09 4.60
C THR A 220 -20.95 3.33 5.42
N ARG A 221 -20.91 3.21 6.76
CA ARG A 221 -20.63 4.31 7.68
C ARG A 221 -19.20 4.22 8.19
N SER A 222 -18.43 5.29 8.03
CA SER A 222 -17.03 5.41 8.39
C SER A 222 -16.73 5.09 9.86
N LEU A 223 -15.45 4.99 10.22
CA LEU A 223 -15.04 5.16 11.62
C LEU A 223 -15.47 6.54 12.13
N PRO A 224 -15.54 6.77 13.47
CA PRO A 224 -15.82 8.08 14.03
C PRO A 224 -14.82 9.12 13.51
N VAL A 225 -15.32 10.23 12.95
CA VAL A 225 -14.48 11.32 12.43
C VAL A 225 -13.88 12.08 13.63
N ARG A 226 -12.61 11.85 13.93
CA ARG A 226 -11.92 12.47 15.09
C ARG A 226 -11.15 13.74 14.73
N TYR A 227 -10.75 13.89 13.46
CA TYR A 227 -9.93 15.01 13.01
C TYR A 227 -10.80 16.26 12.80
N ALA A 228 -10.58 17.31 13.58
CA ALA A 228 -11.46 18.48 13.65
C ALA A 228 -11.62 19.22 12.31
N GLU A 229 -10.55 19.34 11.49
CA GLU A 229 -10.66 19.96 10.17
C GLU A 229 -11.59 19.14 9.26
N LEU A 230 -11.47 17.81 9.28
CA LEU A 230 -12.31 16.91 8.47
C LEU A 230 -13.77 16.96 8.94
N ALA A 231 -14.03 16.90 10.25
CA ALA A 231 -15.37 17.00 10.83
C ALA A 231 -16.05 18.31 10.39
N ARG A 232 -15.35 19.43 10.48
CA ARG A 232 -15.86 20.73 10.02
C ARG A 232 -16.19 20.74 8.53
N ARG A 233 -15.35 20.13 7.69
CA ARG A 233 -15.59 20.04 6.24
C ARG A 233 -16.77 19.16 5.90
N LEU A 234 -16.99 18.10 6.66
CA LEU A 234 -18.12 17.19 6.55
C LEU A 234 -19.43 17.77 7.15
N GLY A 235 -19.34 18.85 7.92
CA GLY A 235 -20.49 19.46 8.60
C GLY A 235 -21.04 18.61 9.76
N VAL A 236 -20.17 17.88 10.46
CA VAL A 236 -20.52 16.97 11.57
C VAL A 236 -19.73 17.32 12.83
N GLU A 237 -20.21 16.86 13.98
CA GLU A 237 -19.47 16.95 15.22
C GLU A 237 -18.36 15.85 15.28
N PRO A 238 -17.20 16.14 15.93
CA PRO A 238 -16.18 15.12 16.16
C PRO A 238 -16.74 13.91 16.90
N GLY A 239 -16.49 12.72 16.35
CA GLY A 239 -17.00 11.45 16.85
C GLY A 239 -18.19 10.90 16.09
N GLU A 240 -18.81 11.66 15.21
CA GLU A 240 -19.86 11.18 14.33
C GLU A 240 -19.29 10.27 13.21
N ARG A 241 -20.18 9.41 12.69
CA ARG A 241 -19.88 8.54 11.54
C ARG A 241 -20.60 9.08 10.31
N VAL A 242 -19.92 9.07 9.18
CA VAL A 242 -20.40 9.60 7.91
C VAL A 242 -20.37 8.49 6.86
N ASP A 243 -21.02 8.65 5.73
CA ASP A 243 -20.90 7.77 4.59
C ASP A 243 -19.42 7.70 4.12
N THR A 244 -18.91 6.49 3.85
CA THR A 244 -17.50 6.26 3.50
C THR A 244 -17.10 6.98 2.22
N SER A 245 -18.00 7.04 1.21
CA SER A 245 -17.77 7.75 -0.05
C SER A 245 -17.66 9.27 0.19
N GLN A 246 -18.50 9.83 1.07
CA GLN A 246 -18.45 11.24 1.42
C GLN A 246 -17.17 11.61 2.17
N VAL A 247 -16.69 10.70 3.06
CA VAL A 247 -15.37 10.89 3.72
C VAL A 247 -14.27 10.91 2.67
N ARG A 248 -14.23 9.94 1.73
CA ARG A 248 -13.24 9.91 0.65
C ARG A 248 -13.24 11.19 -0.16
N GLU A 249 -14.39 11.64 -0.64
CA GLU A 249 -14.51 12.87 -1.43
C GLU A 249 -13.95 14.09 -0.68
N THR A 250 -14.30 14.20 0.62
CA THR A 250 -13.84 15.32 1.45
C THR A 250 -12.34 15.24 1.71
N VAL A 251 -11.80 14.05 1.99
CA VAL A 251 -10.35 13.82 2.17
C VAL A 251 -9.60 14.21 0.90
N LEU A 252 -10.04 13.75 -0.26
CA LEU A 252 -9.42 14.10 -1.55
C LEU A 252 -9.45 15.61 -1.80
N ALA A 253 -10.58 16.29 -1.53
CA ALA A 253 -10.69 17.74 -1.69
C ALA A 253 -9.74 18.50 -0.75
N VAL A 254 -9.62 18.07 0.52
CA VAL A 254 -8.66 18.68 1.47
C VAL A 254 -7.22 18.47 1.03
N ARG A 255 -6.89 17.26 0.58
CA ARG A 255 -5.54 16.91 0.11
C ARG A 255 -5.17 17.62 -1.19
N ALA A 256 -6.11 17.69 -2.15
CA ALA A 256 -5.91 18.42 -3.41
C ALA A 256 -5.63 19.91 -3.16
N GLY A 257 -6.37 20.54 -2.25
CA GLY A 257 -6.13 21.93 -1.85
C GLY A 257 -4.76 22.19 -1.19
N LYS A 258 -4.05 21.12 -0.79
CA LYS A 258 -2.68 21.17 -0.22
C LYS A 258 -1.61 20.66 -1.20
N GLY A 259 -1.95 20.38 -2.47
CA GLY A 259 -1.04 19.77 -3.45
C GLY A 259 -0.61 18.34 -3.11
N MET A 260 -1.41 17.62 -2.27
CA MET A 260 -1.04 16.30 -1.76
C MET A 260 -1.71 15.12 -2.51
N VAL A 261 -2.46 15.39 -3.55
CA VAL A 261 -2.96 14.38 -4.49
C VAL A 261 -2.13 14.49 -5.76
N LEU A 262 -1.39 13.43 -6.07
CA LEU A 262 -0.48 13.42 -7.20
C LEU A 262 -1.23 13.62 -8.52
N ASN A 263 -0.88 14.68 -9.24
CA ASN A 263 -1.32 14.97 -10.60
C ASN A 263 -0.10 15.06 -11.52
N PRO A 264 0.06 14.17 -12.51
CA PRO A 264 1.23 14.18 -13.39
C PRO A 264 1.36 15.45 -14.23
N ASN A 265 0.28 16.22 -14.39
CA ASN A 265 0.25 17.46 -15.16
C ASN A 265 0.42 18.72 -14.29
N ASP A 266 0.61 18.57 -12.98
CA ASP A 266 0.74 19.68 -12.04
C ASP A 266 1.96 19.47 -11.14
N HIS A 267 3.01 20.27 -11.38
CA HIS A 267 4.28 20.18 -10.67
C HIS A 267 4.15 20.47 -9.16
N ASP A 268 3.16 21.29 -8.76
CA ASP A 268 2.94 21.64 -7.36
C ASP A 268 2.47 20.45 -6.53
N THR A 269 2.06 19.36 -7.20
CA THR A 269 1.68 18.09 -6.56
C THR A 269 2.83 17.07 -6.46
N TRP A 270 3.99 17.35 -7.06
CA TRP A 270 5.15 16.45 -7.05
C TRP A 270 5.86 16.53 -5.70
N SER A 271 5.50 15.64 -4.81
CA SER A 271 5.88 15.69 -3.41
C SER A 271 6.20 14.28 -2.88
N ALA A 272 7.06 14.22 -1.88
CA ALA A 272 7.30 13.02 -1.07
C ALA A 272 6.53 13.08 0.27
N GLY A 273 5.51 13.93 0.38
CA GLY A 273 4.74 14.14 1.60
C GLY A 273 5.36 15.19 2.53
N SER A 274 4.86 15.27 3.76
CA SER A 274 5.37 16.23 4.76
C SER A 274 6.76 15.80 5.22
N PHE A 275 7.71 16.72 5.11
CA PHE A 275 9.09 16.49 5.55
C PHE A 275 9.21 16.50 7.07
N PHE A 276 8.52 17.43 7.74
CA PHE A 276 8.51 17.52 9.19
C PHE A 276 7.38 16.67 9.78
N THR A 277 7.69 15.99 10.86
CA THR A 277 6.71 15.31 11.72
C THR A 277 6.36 16.20 12.90
N ASN A 278 5.08 16.27 13.26
CA ASN A 278 4.59 17.04 14.42
C ASN A 278 4.85 16.28 15.70
#